data_02f3e871e42ed6281ba240c9285f972c
#
_entry.id   02f3e871e42ed6281ba240c9285f972c
#
_cell.length_a   1.000
_cell.length_b   1.000
_cell.length_c   1.000
_cell.angle_alpha   90.00
_cell.angle_beta   90.00
_cell.angle_gamma   90.00
#
_symmetry.space_group_name_H-M   'P 1'
#
loop_
_entity.id
_entity.type
_entity.pdbx_description
1 polymer ?
#
loop_
_entity_poly.entity_id
_entity_poly.type
_entity_poly.pdbx_seq_one_letter_code
_entity_poly.pdbx_strand_id
1 'polypeptide(L)'
;RKVHLISVTEPLLFDLALAIHQKGFEVSVSGAGLTEKSLAKLQEESCTCHGDGWFPERLTKDIQFVVLGAAVRQDNPELIRAKELGLLVL
;
A
#
# COMPACT_ATOMS: atom_id res chain seq x y z
N ARG A 1 -1.11 11.65 8.92
CA ARG A 1 -2.14 10.87 8.22
C ARG A 1 -1.48 9.83 7.35
N LYS A 2 -1.76 8.58 7.63
CA LYS A 2 -1.14 7.45 6.92
C LYS A 2 -2.19 6.66 6.16
N VAL A 3 -1.83 6.26 4.95
CA VAL A 3 -2.65 5.40 4.09
C VAL A 3 -1.76 4.30 3.57
N HIS A 4 -2.28 3.10 3.53
CA HIS A 4 -1.55 1.96 2.98
C HIS A 4 -2.35 1.34 1.83
N LEU A 5 -1.67 1.06 0.72
CA LEU A 5 -2.29 0.41 -0.43
C LEU A 5 -1.67 -0.97 -0.62
N ILE A 6 -2.51 -1.98 -0.67
CA ILE A 6 -2.09 -3.37 -0.85
C ILE A 6 -2.22 -3.73 -2.33
N SER A 7 -1.14 -4.22 -2.91
CA SER A 7 -1.07 -4.68 -4.30
C SER A 7 -1.15 -3.54 -5.32
N VAL A 8 -0.15 -2.65 -5.30
CA VAL A 8 -0.08 -1.51 -6.25
C VAL A 8 0.50 -1.89 -7.61
N THR A 9 0.44 -3.15 -7.97
CA THR A 9 0.94 -3.61 -9.27
C THR A 9 0.06 -3.17 -10.44
N GLU A 10 -1.18 -2.75 -10.16
CA GLU A 10 -2.09 -2.26 -11.17
C GLU A 10 -1.82 -0.78 -11.45
N PRO A 11 -1.75 -0.35 -12.73
CA PRO A 11 -1.46 1.05 -13.05
C PRO A 11 -2.40 2.04 -12.36
N LEU A 12 -3.70 1.72 -12.29
CA LEU A 12 -4.69 2.59 -11.69
C LEU A 12 -4.43 2.81 -10.19
N LEU A 13 -4.07 1.75 -9.49
CA LEU A 13 -3.78 1.81 -8.07
C LEU A 13 -2.48 2.55 -7.79
N PHE A 14 -1.51 2.40 -8.66
CA PHE A 14 -0.24 3.13 -8.61
C PHE A 14 -0.51 4.63 -8.72
N ASP A 15 -1.31 5.05 -9.70
CA ASP A 15 -1.67 6.45 -9.89
C ASP A 15 -2.46 6.99 -8.69
N LEU A 16 -3.31 6.17 -8.10
CA LEU A 16 -4.07 6.52 -6.90
C LEU A 16 -3.13 6.79 -5.72
N ALA A 17 -2.10 5.97 -5.55
CA ALA A 17 -1.11 6.16 -4.49
C ALA A 17 -0.43 7.51 -4.62
N LEU A 18 -0.02 7.88 -5.82
CA LEU A 18 0.62 9.17 -6.07
C LEU A 18 -0.35 10.32 -5.80
N ALA A 19 -1.61 10.19 -6.22
CA ALA A 19 -2.63 11.21 -6.00
C ALA A 19 -2.91 11.45 -4.51
N ILE A 20 -3.00 10.37 -3.75
CA ILE A 20 -3.23 10.45 -2.29
C ILE A 20 -2.04 11.13 -1.62
N HIS A 21 -0.83 10.79 -2.02
CA HIS A 21 0.37 11.42 -1.48
C HIS A 21 0.36 12.93 -1.75
N GLN A 22 -0.04 13.35 -2.95
CA GLN A 22 -0.12 14.76 -3.31
C GLN A 22 -1.13 15.53 -2.47
N LYS A 23 -2.09 14.84 -1.86
CA LYS A 23 -3.06 15.45 -0.95
C LYS A 23 -2.54 15.61 0.48
N GLY A 24 -1.29 15.23 0.73
CA GLY A 24 -0.65 15.42 2.02
C GLY A 24 -0.65 14.21 2.94
N PHE A 25 -1.02 13.03 2.44
CA PHE A 25 -0.95 11.79 3.22
C PHE A 25 0.43 11.15 3.12
N GLU A 26 0.83 10.49 4.19
CA GLU A 26 1.96 9.56 4.13
C GLU A 26 1.46 8.27 3.52
N VAL A 27 2.02 7.88 2.39
CA VAL A 27 1.56 6.71 1.66
C VAL A 27 2.60 5.61 1.73
N SER A 28 2.15 4.42 2.14
CA SER A 28 2.93 3.19 2.00
C SER A 28 2.21 2.26 1.04
N VAL A 29 2.98 1.44 0.35
CA VAL A 29 2.44 0.52 -0.65
C VAL A 29 3.10 -0.84 -0.53
N SER A 30 2.41 -1.85 -1.02
CA SER A 30 2.97 -3.20 -1.10
C SER A 30 2.55 -3.86 -2.41
N GLY A 31 3.26 -4.90 -2.77
CA GLY A 31 2.92 -5.68 -3.95
C GLY A 31 4.02 -6.68 -4.28
N ALA A 32 3.64 -7.74 -4.96
CA ALA A 32 4.56 -8.73 -5.49
C ALA A 32 4.77 -8.47 -6.97
N GLY A 33 6.00 -8.62 -7.45
CA GLY A 33 6.32 -8.43 -8.85
C GLY A 33 6.45 -6.98 -9.29
N LEU A 34 6.72 -6.06 -8.36
CA LEU A 34 6.99 -4.67 -8.71
C LEU A 34 8.30 -4.56 -9.48
N THR A 35 8.28 -3.77 -10.56
CA THR A 35 9.48 -3.55 -11.37
C THR A 35 10.40 -2.53 -10.71
N GLU A 36 11.68 -2.54 -11.09
CA GLU A 36 12.62 -1.52 -10.61
C GLU A 36 12.17 -0.11 -10.97
N LYS A 37 11.57 0.04 -12.15
CA LYS A 37 11.04 1.32 -12.61
C LYS A 37 9.91 1.82 -11.70
N SER A 38 9.00 0.93 -11.34
CA SER A 38 7.89 1.27 -10.44
C SER A 38 8.41 1.64 -9.04
N LEU A 39 9.36 0.87 -8.51
CA LEU A 39 9.97 1.15 -7.21
C LEU A 39 10.68 2.50 -7.21
N ALA A 40 11.44 2.78 -8.26
CA ALA A 40 12.13 4.06 -8.39
C ALA A 40 11.15 5.24 -8.42
N LYS A 41 10.03 5.08 -9.14
CA LYS A 41 9.00 6.12 -9.21
C LYS A 41 8.35 6.36 -7.87
N LEU A 42 8.05 5.31 -7.12
CA LEU A 42 7.47 5.43 -5.78
C LEU A 42 8.43 6.16 -4.84
N GLN A 43 9.71 5.83 -4.86
CA GLN A 43 10.71 6.51 -4.05
C GLN A 43 10.84 7.98 -4.42
N GLU A 44 10.84 8.28 -5.71
CA GLU A 44 10.91 9.64 -6.23
C GLU A 44 9.76 10.49 -5.72
N GLU A 45 8.57 9.90 -5.60
CA GLU A 45 7.36 10.57 -5.11
C GLU A 45 7.18 10.44 -3.60
N SER A 46 8.19 9.95 -2.89
CA SER A 46 8.20 9.79 -1.42
C SER A 46 7.14 8.82 -0.89
N CYS A 47 6.71 7.88 -1.71
CA CYS A 47 5.86 6.78 -1.25
C CYS A 47 6.75 5.66 -0.73
N THR A 48 6.41 5.10 0.42
CA THR A 48 7.22 4.06 1.05
C THR A 48 6.85 2.68 0.52
N CYS A 49 7.83 1.92 0.08
CA CYS A 49 7.65 0.51 -0.27
C CYS A 49 8.78 -0.28 0.41
N HIS A 50 8.42 -1.29 1.19
CA HIS A 50 9.38 -2.04 2.00
C HIS A 50 10.14 -3.11 1.22
N GLY A 51 9.72 -3.40 0.01
CA GLY A 51 10.33 -4.38 -0.85
C GLY A 51 9.30 -5.13 -1.68
N ASP A 52 9.74 -6.20 -2.34
CA ASP A 52 8.84 -7.04 -3.13
C ASP A 52 8.11 -8.01 -2.21
N GLY A 53 6.80 -8.06 -2.29
CA GLY A 53 5.96 -8.97 -1.51
C GLY A 53 5.19 -8.28 -0.39
N TRP A 54 5.00 -9.00 0.71
CA TRP A 54 4.08 -8.62 1.78
C TRP A 54 4.81 -8.48 3.10
N PHE A 55 4.49 -7.42 3.84
CA PHE A 55 5.15 -7.10 5.11
C PHE A 55 4.11 -6.70 6.15
N PRO A 56 3.32 -7.67 6.67
CA PRO A 56 2.24 -7.37 7.62
C PRO A 56 2.72 -6.71 8.91
N GLU A 57 3.96 -6.99 9.31
CA GLU A 57 4.56 -6.41 10.51
C GLU A 57 4.77 -4.90 10.42
N ARG A 58 4.68 -4.35 9.21
CA ARG A 58 4.85 -2.91 8.98
C ARG A 58 3.54 -2.12 9.13
N LEU A 59 2.41 -2.80 9.23
CA LEU A 59 1.13 -2.12 9.42
C LEU A 59 0.97 -1.72 10.89
N THR A 60 0.50 -0.49 11.11
CA THR A 60 0.34 0.07 12.45
C THR A 60 -1.06 0.67 12.60
N LYS A 61 -1.47 0.88 13.86
CA LYS A 61 -2.82 1.38 14.15
C LYS A 61 -3.05 2.81 13.73
N ASP A 62 -2.00 3.57 13.47
CA ASP A 62 -2.12 4.96 13.03
C ASP A 62 -2.41 5.11 11.52
N ILE A 63 -2.48 4.00 10.80
CA ILE A 63 -2.95 4.02 9.42
C ILE A 63 -4.44 4.34 9.42
N GLN A 64 -4.85 5.38 8.68
CA GLN A 64 -6.25 5.81 8.63
C GLN A 64 -7.11 4.85 7.83
N PHE A 65 -6.63 4.43 6.68
CA PHE A 65 -7.35 3.44 5.87
C PHE A 65 -6.39 2.69 4.95
N VAL A 66 -6.88 1.55 4.50
CA VAL A 66 -6.16 0.64 3.61
C VAL A 66 -6.98 0.50 2.33
N VAL A 67 -6.33 0.63 1.18
CA VAL A 67 -6.96 0.44 -0.13
C VAL A 67 -6.47 -0.88 -0.70
N LEU A 68 -7.42 -1.69 -1.19
CA LEU A 68 -7.11 -3.01 -1.77
C LEU A 68 -7.08 -2.94 -3.29
N GLY A 69 -6.07 -3.55 -3.88
CA GLY A 69 -6.10 -3.84 -5.31
C GLY A 69 -7.13 -4.93 -5.62
N ALA A 70 -7.59 -4.98 -6.86
CA ALA A 70 -8.64 -5.91 -7.27
C ALA A 70 -8.22 -7.38 -7.13
N ALA A 71 -6.93 -7.66 -7.21
CA ALA A 71 -6.40 -9.02 -7.15
C ALA A 71 -6.03 -9.48 -5.72
N VAL A 72 -6.26 -8.66 -4.71
CA VAL A 72 -5.93 -9.02 -3.32
C VAL A 72 -6.86 -10.12 -2.84
N ARG A 73 -6.27 -11.19 -2.31
CA ARG A 73 -7.02 -12.35 -1.83
C ARG A 73 -7.35 -12.19 -0.35
N GLN A 74 -8.37 -12.93 0.10
CA GLN A 74 -8.80 -12.93 1.50
C GLN A 74 -7.70 -13.39 2.47
N ASP A 75 -6.79 -14.25 1.99
CA ASP A 75 -5.69 -14.78 2.79
C ASP A 75 -4.41 -13.93 2.70
N ASN A 76 -4.46 -12.77 2.08
CA ASN A 76 -3.31 -11.88 2.01
C ASN A 76 -2.89 -11.48 3.44
N PRO A 77 -1.61 -11.68 3.81
CA PRO A 77 -1.18 -11.43 5.20
C PRO A 77 -1.33 -9.98 5.63
N GLU A 78 -1.16 -9.02 4.72
CA GLU A 78 -1.37 -7.62 5.06
C GLU A 78 -2.84 -7.30 5.28
N LEU A 79 -3.74 -7.89 4.49
CA LEU A 79 -5.17 -7.73 4.68
C LEU A 79 -5.61 -8.29 6.02
N ILE A 80 -5.12 -9.48 6.37
CA ILE A 80 -5.42 -10.10 7.66
C ILE A 80 -4.94 -9.18 8.80
N ARG A 81 -3.74 -8.65 8.69
CA ARG A 81 -3.18 -7.76 9.71
C ARG A 81 -3.99 -6.47 9.83
N ALA A 82 -4.42 -5.90 8.71
CA ALA A 82 -5.25 -4.70 8.72
C ALA A 82 -6.55 -4.94 9.50
N LYS A 83 -7.18 -6.09 9.29
CA LYS A 83 -8.39 -6.45 10.00
C LYS A 83 -8.14 -6.67 11.50
N GLU A 84 -7.02 -7.30 11.84
CA GLU A 84 -6.62 -7.49 13.25
C GLU A 84 -6.44 -6.15 13.97
N LEU A 85 -5.88 -5.17 13.27
CA LEU A 85 -5.67 -3.83 13.82
C LEU A 85 -6.93 -2.98 13.83
N GLY A 86 -8.01 -3.45 13.23
CA GLY A 86 -9.26 -2.69 13.15
C GLY A 86 -9.21 -1.53 12.18
N LEU A 87 -8.35 -1.58 11.18
CA LEU A 87 -8.22 -0.52 10.19
C LEU A 87 -9.41 -0.52 9.21
N LEU A 88 -9.77 0.68 8.75
CA LEU A 88 -10.77 0.81 7.69
C LEU A 88 -10.16 0.29 6.38
N VAL A 89 -10.86 -0.65 5.75
CA VAL A 89 -10.44 -1.26 4.49
C VAL A 89 -11.42 -0.87 3.40
N LEU A 90 -10.89 -0.32 2.31
CA LEU A 90 -11.69 0.18 1.19
C LEU A 90 -11.48 -0.66 -0.07
#